data_d8175871f7b18a33ca8a1cb9c537d4f4
#
_entry.id   d8175871f7b18a33ca8a1cb9c537d4f4
#
_cell.length_a   1.000
_cell.length_b   1.000
_cell.length_c   1.000
_cell.angle_alpha   90.00
_cell.angle_beta   90.00
_cell.angle_gamma   90.00
#
_symmetry.space_group_name_H-M   'P 1'
#
loop_
_entity.id
_entity.type
_entity.pdbx_description
1 polymer ?
#
loop_
_entity_poly.entity_id
_entity_poly.type
_entity_poly.pdbx_seq_one_letter_code
_entity_poly.pdbx_strand_id
1 'polypeptide(L)'
;MINTMGDYRGSIGKLYVKPIVDLKTAMEALDKCMESIIDNPNNLSFIRNLDKDYIRSFVKDVVLNNNQYDYRIIGFYSQSADELVGCCLLSYGYPWYSGKQRILNEEWTVSFKRGAGIARALSDYLIDCLKNDECDYIQTGSVNDWCAPMLKNSYVSKGFHIYNCYYLSKEDINGHIQ
;
A
#
# COMPACT_ATOMS: atom_id res chain seq x y z
N MET A 1 -8.71 18.26 -5.53
CA MET A 1 -8.71 17.19 -4.52
C MET A 1 -10.03 16.43 -4.66
N ILE A 2 -10.02 15.28 -5.34
CA ILE A 2 -11.22 14.47 -5.56
C ILE A 2 -11.27 13.48 -4.40
N ASN A 3 -12.26 13.64 -3.52
CA ASN A 3 -12.58 12.65 -2.49
C ASN A 3 -13.29 11.47 -3.16
N THR A 4 -12.57 10.49 -3.65
CA THR A 4 -13.17 9.23 -4.09
C THR A 4 -13.55 8.40 -2.87
N MET A 5 -14.73 8.65 -2.32
CA MET A 5 -15.37 7.73 -1.37
C MET A 5 -15.97 6.58 -2.16
N GLY A 6 -15.19 5.53 -2.39
CA GLY A 6 -15.68 4.29 -3.00
C GLY A 6 -16.21 3.31 -1.95
N ASP A 7 -17.35 2.71 -2.24
CA ASP A 7 -17.95 1.65 -1.44
C ASP A 7 -17.47 0.27 -1.95
N TYR A 8 -16.53 -0.35 -1.24
CA TYR A 8 -15.94 -1.63 -1.63
C TYR A 8 -16.42 -2.78 -0.74
N ARG A 9 -16.65 -3.98 -1.30
CA ARG A 9 -17.10 -5.14 -0.53
C ARG A 9 -15.95 -6.07 -0.19
N GLY A 10 -15.71 -6.29 1.10
CA GLY A 10 -14.79 -7.28 1.64
C GLY A 10 -15.49 -8.45 2.32
N SER A 11 -14.73 -9.42 2.83
CA SER A 11 -15.25 -10.58 3.55
C SER A 11 -15.85 -10.24 4.92
N ILE A 12 -15.45 -9.12 5.51
CA ILE A 12 -16.01 -8.60 6.78
C ILE A 12 -17.16 -7.60 6.55
N GLY A 13 -17.71 -7.55 5.33
CA GLY A 13 -18.75 -6.61 4.94
C GLY A 13 -18.26 -5.54 3.98
N LYS A 14 -18.98 -4.43 3.93
CA LYS A 14 -18.67 -3.31 3.05
C LYS A 14 -17.53 -2.47 3.63
N LEU A 15 -16.50 -2.20 2.84
CA LEU A 15 -15.43 -1.28 3.17
C LEU A 15 -15.64 0.05 2.46
N TYR A 16 -15.14 1.12 3.06
CA TYR A 16 -14.91 2.37 2.36
C TYR A 16 -13.45 2.80 2.50
N VAL A 17 -12.97 3.54 1.52
CA VAL A 17 -11.59 4.01 1.43
C VAL A 17 -11.57 5.51 1.50
N LYS A 18 -10.76 6.07 2.39
CA LYS A 18 -10.54 7.51 2.47
C LYS A 18 -9.08 7.85 2.81
N PRO A 19 -8.58 9.03 2.42
CA PRO A 19 -7.28 9.51 2.85
C PRO A 19 -7.21 9.61 4.38
N ILE A 20 -6.07 9.23 4.95
CA ILE A 20 -5.72 9.49 6.34
C ILE A 20 -5.01 10.85 6.40
N VAL A 21 -5.68 11.85 6.93
CA VAL A 21 -5.19 13.23 6.96
C VAL A 21 -4.89 13.74 8.36
N ASP A 22 -5.24 13.00 9.39
CA ASP A 22 -4.90 13.33 10.77
C ASP A 22 -3.71 12.51 11.27
N LEU A 23 -2.80 13.19 11.96
CA LEU A 23 -1.54 12.61 12.42
C LEU A 23 -1.75 11.45 13.41
N LYS A 24 -2.74 11.54 14.28
CA LYS A 24 -3.01 10.51 15.29
C LYS A 24 -3.38 9.19 14.62
N THR A 25 -4.36 9.20 13.72
CA THR A 25 -4.78 8.01 12.96
C THR A 25 -3.63 7.46 12.11
N ALA A 26 -2.82 8.33 11.48
CA ALA A 26 -1.68 7.89 10.70
C ALA A 26 -0.62 7.18 11.55
N MET A 27 -0.31 7.70 12.74
CA MET A 27 0.67 7.09 13.64
C MET A 27 0.15 5.78 14.25
N GLU A 28 -1.13 5.69 14.62
CA GLU A 28 -1.75 4.45 15.07
C GLU A 28 -1.77 3.38 13.98
N ALA A 29 -2.05 3.76 12.73
CA ALA A 29 -1.96 2.86 11.57
C ALA A 29 -0.52 2.37 11.35
N LEU A 30 0.46 3.28 11.45
CA LEU A 30 1.87 2.95 11.30
C LEU A 30 2.35 1.99 12.39
N ASP A 31 1.96 2.17 13.64
CA ASP A 31 2.32 1.25 14.72
C ASP A 31 1.80 -0.17 14.45
N LYS A 32 0.56 -0.31 14.02
CA LYS A 32 -0.01 -1.60 13.58
C LYS A 32 0.74 -2.19 12.38
N CYS A 33 1.19 -1.36 11.44
CA CYS A 33 2.01 -1.81 10.31
C CYS A 33 3.36 -2.35 10.79
N MET A 34 4.04 -1.63 11.70
CA MET A 34 5.33 -2.03 12.22
C MET A 34 5.25 -3.38 12.95
N GLU A 35 4.24 -3.56 13.81
CA GLU A 35 4.01 -4.83 14.51
C GLU A 35 3.77 -5.99 13.53
N SER A 36 2.97 -5.78 12.50
CA SER A 36 2.60 -6.85 11.56
C SER A 36 3.66 -7.18 10.52
N ILE A 37 4.53 -6.24 10.19
CA ILE A 37 5.47 -6.39 9.08
C ILE A 37 6.92 -6.42 9.56
N ILE A 38 7.38 -5.38 10.29
CA ILE A 38 8.79 -5.28 10.66
C ILE A 38 9.14 -6.34 11.71
N ASP A 39 8.25 -6.56 12.66
CA ASP A 39 8.47 -7.50 13.75
C ASP A 39 8.11 -8.96 13.37
N ASN A 40 7.63 -9.19 12.14
CA ASN A 40 7.33 -10.54 11.67
C ASN A 40 8.60 -11.27 11.18
N PRO A 41 9.03 -12.35 11.84
CA PRO A 41 10.25 -13.08 11.48
C PRO A 41 10.21 -13.76 10.11
N ASN A 42 9.00 -13.94 9.53
CA ASN A 42 8.82 -14.55 8.22
C ASN A 42 8.94 -13.55 7.06
N ASN A 43 9.11 -12.27 7.35
CA ASN A 43 9.32 -11.27 6.30
C ASN A 43 10.77 -11.24 5.84
N LEU A 44 10.97 -10.73 4.64
CA LEU A 44 12.29 -10.56 4.01
C LEU A 44 13.22 -9.73 4.90
N SER A 45 14.50 -10.05 4.91
CA SER A 45 15.49 -9.45 5.82
C SER A 45 15.54 -7.92 5.71
N PHE A 46 15.47 -7.38 4.49
CA PHE A 46 15.48 -5.92 4.29
C PHE A 46 14.27 -5.21 4.91
N ILE A 47 13.11 -5.87 4.99
CA ILE A 47 11.90 -5.32 5.64
C ILE A 47 12.08 -5.30 7.16
N ARG A 48 12.72 -6.32 7.74
CA ARG A 48 12.97 -6.39 9.19
C ARG A 48 14.00 -5.37 9.67
N ASN A 49 14.89 -4.94 8.77
CA ASN A 49 15.97 -3.99 9.05
C ASN A 49 15.61 -2.53 8.71
N LEU A 50 14.32 -2.24 8.51
CA LEU A 50 13.88 -0.87 8.24
C LEU A 50 14.10 0.04 9.46
N ASP A 51 14.52 1.28 9.18
CA ASP A 51 14.68 2.32 10.20
C ASP A 51 13.31 2.85 10.65
N LYS A 52 12.86 2.38 11.83
CA LYS A 52 11.55 2.73 12.37
C LYS A 52 11.40 4.23 12.65
N ASP A 53 12.46 4.90 13.09
CA ASP A 53 12.44 6.33 13.41
C ASP A 53 12.37 7.17 12.14
N TYR A 54 13.12 6.77 11.10
CA TYR A 54 13.00 7.38 9.78
C TYR A 54 11.57 7.24 9.21
N ILE A 55 10.98 6.04 9.27
CA ILE A 55 9.62 5.80 8.77
C ILE A 55 8.60 6.65 9.54
N ARG A 56 8.73 6.76 10.86
CA ARG A 56 7.85 7.62 11.68
C ARG A 56 7.95 9.09 11.26
N SER A 57 9.16 9.59 11.08
CA SER A 57 9.41 10.95 10.61
C SER A 57 8.80 11.18 9.23
N PHE A 58 9.03 10.24 8.30
CA PHE A 58 8.50 10.31 6.95
C PHE A 58 6.95 10.36 6.93
N VAL A 59 6.28 9.44 7.64
CA VAL A 59 4.80 9.42 7.72
C VAL A 59 4.25 10.71 8.32
N LYS A 60 4.91 11.23 9.36
CA LYS A 60 4.55 12.52 9.95
C LYS A 60 4.65 13.66 8.93
N ASP A 61 5.74 13.70 8.17
CA ASP A 61 5.94 14.72 7.16
C ASP A 61 4.91 14.62 6.02
N VAL A 62 4.61 13.40 5.55
CA VAL A 62 3.57 13.17 4.53
C VAL A 62 2.20 13.69 4.99
N VAL A 63 1.83 13.46 6.25
CA VAL A 63 0.53 13.89 6.78
C VAL A 63 0.48 15.40 7.01
N LEU A 64 1.52 16.00 7.59
CA LEU A 64 1.55 17.41 7.91
C LEU A 64 1.74 18.31 6.67
N ASN A 65 2.44 17.80 5.65
CA ASN A 65 2.79 18.52 4.43
C ASN A 65 2.10 17.94 3.20
N ASN A 66 0.89 17.45 3.35
CA ASN A 66 0.08 16.70 2.38
C ASN A 66 0.08 17.27 0.93
N ASN A 67 0.37 18.56 0.75
CA ASN A 67 0.42 19.21 -0.57
C ASN A 67 1.84 19.33 -1.15
N GLN A 68 2.88 18.92 -0.42
CA GLN A 68 4.28 19.05 -0.85
C GLN A 68 4.90 17.74 -1.33
N TYR A 69 4.29 16.61 -0.95
CA TYR A 69 4.77 15.29 -1.32
C TYR A 69 3.81 14.61 -2.29
N ASP A 70 4.35 13.94 -3.28
CA ASP A 70 3.59 13.06 -4.18
C ASP A 70 3.23 11.72 -3.49
N TYR A 71 2.92 11.77 -2.19
CA TYR A 71 2.50 10.61 -1.39
C TYR A 71 1.10 10.80 -0.83
N ARG A 72 0.38 9.68 -0.70
CA ARG A 72 -0.94 9.63 -0.08
C ARG A 72 -1.06 8.41 0.82
N ILE A 73 -1.51 8.59 2.05
CA ILE A 73 -1.88 7.49 2.92
C ILE A 73 -3.40 7.33 2.85
N ILE A 74 -3.87 6.14 2.52
CA ILE A 74 -5.30 5.80 2.51
C ILE A 74 -5.60 4.75 3.59
N GLY A 75 -6.76 4.88 4.22
CA GLY A 75 -7.29 3.92 5.19
C GLY A 75 -8.46 3.16 4.62
N PHE A 76 -8.54 1.87 4.96
CA PHE A 76 -9.67 0.99 4.68
C PHE A 76 -10.49 0.86 5.96
N TYR A 77 -11.75 1.24 5.90
CA TYR A 77 -12.65 1.28 7.06
C TYR A 77 -13.82 0.33 6.87
N SER A 78 -14.19 -0.39 7.93
CA SER A 78 -15.42 -1.16 7.96
C SER A 78 -16.62 -0.24 8.10
N GLN A 79 -17.60 -0.30 7.19
CA GLN A 79 -18.81 0.52 7.28
C GLN A 79 -19.64 0.23 8.52
N SER A 80 -19.65 -1.01 9.00
CA SER A 80 -20.47 -1.41 10.14
C SER A 80 -19.98 -0.87 11.47
N ALA A 81 -18.66 -0.62 11.59
CA ALA A 81 -18.04 -0.23 12.87
C ALA A 81 -17.23 1.08 12.79
N ASP A 82 -17.13 1.68 11.60
CA ASP A 82 -16.21 2.80 11.31
C ASP A 82 -14.76 2.55 11.78
N GLU A 83 -14.35 1.27 11.75
CA GLU A 83 -13.07 0.80 12.25
C GLU A 83 -12.04 0.76 11.13
N LEU A 84 -10.85 1.30 11.37
CA LEU A 84 -9.70 1.19 10.48
C LEU A 84 -9.19 -0.27 10.49
N VAL A 85 -9.35 -0.98 9.36
CA VAL A 85 -9.00 -2.40 9.20
C VAL A 85 -7.78 -2.64 8.34
N GLY A 86 -7.20 -1.57 7.80
CA GLY A 86 -5.95 -1.61 7.03
C GLY A 86 -5.60 -0.24 6.46
N CYS A 87 -4.41 -0.10 5.93
CA CYS A 87 -3.97 1.11 5.25
C CYS A 87 -3.04 0.80 4.07
N CYS A 88 -2.85 1.80 3.22
CA CYS A 88 -1.93 1.75 2.10
C CYS A 88 -1.22 3.10 1.94
N LEU A 89 0.09 3.04 1.67
CA LEU A 89 0.88 4.17 1.22
C LEU A 89 0.96 4.11 -0.31
N LEU A 90 0.58 5.19 -0.94
CA LEU A 90 0.64 5.39 -2.38
C LEU A 90 1.62 6.52 -2.69
N SER A 91 2.38 6.39 -3.78
CA SER A 91 3.19 7.48 -4.34
C SER A 91 2.76 7.80 -5.76
N TYR A 92 2.89 9.07 -6.13
CA TYR A 92 2.69 9.53 -7.49
C TYR A 92 4.02 10.00 -8.06
N GLY A 93 4.29 9.70 -9.31
CA GLY A 93 5.53 10.10 -9.95
C GLY A 93 5.46 10.08 -11.46
N TYR A 94 6.58 10.45 -12.07
CA TYR A 94 6.77 10.36 -13.50
C TYR A 94 7.92 9.37 -13.76
N PRO A 95 7.74 8.39 -14.66
CA PRO A 95 8.83 7.51 -14.99
C PRO A 95 9.95 8.30 -15.70
N TRP A 96 11.19 7.89 -15.50
CA TRP A 96 12.36 8.55 -16.09
C TRP A 96 12.32 8.63 -17.62
N TYR A 97 11.58 7.74 -18.27
CA TYR A 97 11.42 7.68 -19.74
C TYR A 97 10.22 8.49 -20.26
N SER A 98 9.39 9.05 -19.40
CA SER A 98 8.24 9.86 -19.81
C SER A 98 7.92 10.94 -18.77
N GLY A 99 8.19 12.18 -19.09
CA GLY A 99 7.79 13.33 -18.27
C GLY A 99 6.31 13.72 -18.37
N LYS A 100 5.50 12.94 -19.11
CA LYS A 100 4.09 13.28 -19.37
C LYS A 100 3.12 12.29 -18.70
N GLN A 101 3.54 11.05 -18.54
CA GLN A 101 2.69 10.01 -17.96
C GLN A 101 2.91 9.96 -16.45
N ARG A 102 1.83 10.03 -15.69
CA ARG A 102 1.86 9.95 -14.23
C ARG A 102 1.61 8.53 -13.77
N ILE A 103 2.51 8.01 -12.94
CA ILE A 103 2.40 6.69 -12.32
C ILE A 103 1.82 6.82 -10.91
N LEU A 104 0.93 5.92 -10.56
CA LEU A 104 0.51 5.66 -9.18
C LEU A 104 1.14 4.34 -8.72
N ASN A 105 2.02 4.41 -7.72
CA ASN A 105 2.67 3.24 -7.14
C ASN A 105 2.00 2.87 -5.81
N GLU A 106 1.75 1.58 -5.63
CA GLU A 106 1.49 0.99 -4.33
C GLU A 106 2.83 0.72 -3.65
N GLU A 107 3.18 1.54 -2.66
CA GLU A 107 4.44 1.39 -1.93
C GLU A 107 4.31 0.34 -0.82
N TRP A 108 3.20 0.38 -0.10
CA TRP A 108 2.99 -0.47 1.06
C TRP A 108 1.50 -0.62 1.39
N THR A 109 1.04 -1.87 1.52
CA THR A 109 -0.34 -2.16 1.94
C THR A 109 -0.36 -3.17 3.07
N VAL A 110 -1.09 -2.86 4.13
CA VAL A 110 -1.23 -3.72 5.31
C VAL A 110 -2.69 -3.92 5.67
N SER A 111 -3.04 -5.17 5.92
CA SER A 111 -4.33 -5.55 6.50
C SER A 111 -4.18 -5.83 7.99
N PHE A 112 -4.93 -5.13 8.83
CA PHE A 112 -4.95 -5.35 10.28
C PHE A 112 -5.90 -6.48 10.69
N LYS A 113 -6.78 -6.90 9.77
CA LYS A 113 -7.71 -8.02 9.96
C LYS A 113 -7.59 -9.01 8.82
N ARG A 114 -7.32 -10.28 9.16
CA ARG A 114 -7.28 -11.35 8.16
C ARG A 114 -8.64 -11.46 7.45
N GLY A 115 -8.60 -11.56 6.13
CA GLY A 115 -9.80 -11.73 5.32
C GLY A 115 -10.68 -10.46 5.20
N ALA A 116 -10.19 -9.28 5.60
CA ALA A 116 -10.94 -8.03 5.50
C ALA A 116 -11.33 -7.64 4.07
N GLY A 117 -10.66 -8.20 3.05
CA GLY A 117 -10.94 -7.88 1.65
C GLY A 117 -10.18 -6.66 1.14
N ILE A 118 -9.09 -6.27 1.85
CA ILE A 118 -8.27 -5.09 1.51
C ILE A 118 -7.77 -5.15 0.05
N ALA A 119 -7.24 -6.30 -0.40
CA ALA A 119 -6.72 -6.43 -1.77
C ALA A 119 -7.78 -6.11 -2.83
N ARG A 120 -9.02 -6.51 -2.59
CA ARG A 120 -10.14 -6.20 -3.50
C ARG A 120 -10.50 -4.72 -3.43
N ALA A 121 -10.64 -4.16 -2.22
CA ALA A 121 -10.96 -2.76 -2.03
C ALA A 121 -9.87 -1.85 -2.63
N LEU A 122 -8.58 -2.22 -2.44
CA LEU A 122 -7.45 -1.49 -3.02
C LEU A 122 -7.48 -1.55 -4.56
N SER A 123 -7.64 -2.73 -5.14
CA SER A 123 -7.67 -2.85 -6.61
C SER A 123 -8.83 -2.05 -7.24
N ASP A 124 -10.00 -1.99 -6.58
CA ASP A 124 -11.11 -1.15 -7.03
C ASP A 124 -10.77 0.33 -6.90
N TYR A 125 -10.20 0.77 -5.77
CA TYR A 125 -9.75 2.14 -5.56
C TYR A 125 -8.71 2.58 -6.59
N LEU A 126 -7.71 1.74 -6.87
CA LEU A 126 -6.68 2.04 -7.87
C LEU A 126 -7.28 2.21 -9.28
N ILE A 127 -8.26 1.36 -9.65
CA ILE A 127 -8.96 1.48 -10.92
C ILE A 127 -9.77 2.79 -10.97
N ASP A 128 -10.37 3.20 -9.87
CA ASP A 128 -11.10 4.47 -9.80
C ASP A 128 -10.15 5.67 -9.94
N CYS A 129 -8.91 5.60 -9.42
CA CYS A 129 -7.88 6.61 -9.69
C CYS A 129 -7.58 6.75 -11.19
N LEU A 130 -7.46 5.63 -11.93
CA LEU A 130 -7.30 5.66 -13.39
C LEU A 130 -8.49 6.29 -14.10
N LYS A 131 -9.72 5.90 -13.73
CA LYS A 131 -10.95 6.42 -14.34
C LYS A 131 -11.17 7.92 -14.09
N ASN A 132 -10.62 8.43 -12.99
CA ASN A 132 -10.72 9.83 -12.59
C ASN A 132 -9.52 10.66 -13.07
N ASP A 133 -8.69 10.13 -13.97
CA ASP A 133 -7.50 10.79 -14.53
C ASP A 133 -6.48 11.25 -13.45
N GLU A 134 -6.44 10.57 -12.29
CA GLU A 134 -5.46 10.84 -11.25
C GLU A 134 -4.06 10.31 -11.64
N CYS A 135 -4.01 9.31 -12.50
CA CYS A 135 -2.78 8.74 -13.06
C CYS A 135 -3.05 8.10 -14.43
N ASP A 136 -1.99 7.88 -15.21
CA ASP A 136 -2.07 7.22 -16.52
C ASP A 136 -1.90 5.71 -16.42
N TYR A 137 -1.18 5.23 -15.40
CA TYR A 137 -1.06 3.81 -15.09
C TYR A 137 -0.68 3.56 -13.63
N ILE A 138 -0.88 2.31 -13.20
CA ILE A 138 -0.67 1.85 -11.83
C ILE A 138 0.43 0.82 -11.82
N GLN A 139 1.32 0.93 -10.85
CA GLN A 139 2.29 -0.10 -10.51
C GLN A 139 2.01 -0.62 -9.11
N THR A 140 1.81 -1.93 -8.98
CA THR A 140 1.48 -2.60 -7.73
C THR A 140 2.14 -3.96 -7.67
N GLY A 141 2.30 -4.52 -6.48
CA GLY A 141 2.93 -5.81 -6.31
C GLY A 141 2.84 -6.36 -4.89
N SER A 142 3.58 -7.42 -4.63
CA SER A 142 3.77 -7.98 -3.30
C SER A 142 5.20 -8.43 -3.14
N VAL A 143 5.78 -8.09 -2.00
CA VAL A 143 7.10 -8.59 -1.57
C VAL A 143 6.99 -9.84 -0.69
N ASN A 144 5.78 -10.27 -0.34
CA ASN A 144 5.52 -11.41 0.52
C ASN A 144 5.04 -12.60 -0.30
N ASP A 145 5.84 -13.64 -0.41
CA ASP A 145 5.53 -14.85 -1.19
C ASP A 145 4.23 -15.52 -0.76
N TRP A 146 3.92 -15.52 0.54
CA TRP A 146 2.73 -16.18 1.07
C TRP A 146 1.40 -15.52 0.69
N CYS A 147 1.38 -14.21 0.43
CA CYS A 147 0.15 -13.50 0.01
C CYS A 147 0.11 -13.25 -1.51
N ALA A 148 1.22 -13.43 -2.21
CA ALA A 148 1.35 -13.19 -3.64
C ALA A 148 0.27 -13.87 -4.51
N PRO A 149 -0.11 -15.16 -4.28
CA PRO A 149 -1.15 -15.79 -5.09
C PRO A 149 -2.53 -15.13 -4.94
N MET A 150 -2.91 -14.71 -3.74
CA MET A 150 -4.21 -14.06 -3.49
C MET A 150 -4.26 -12.67 -4.11
N LEU A 151 -3.18 -11.88 -3.95
CA LEU A 151 -3.03 -10.56 -4.54
C LEU A 151 -3.02 -10.65 -6.07
N LYS A 152 -2.22 -11.56 -6.62
CA LYS A 152 -2.17 -11.83 -8.06
C LYS A 152 -3.55 -12.10 -8.64
N ASN A 153 -4.32 -13.00 -8.03
CA ASN A 153 -5.66 -13.33 -8.50
C ASN A 153 -6.61 -12.12 -8.41
N SER A 154 -6.51 -11.32 -7.35
CA SER A 154 -7.31 -10.09 -7.22
C SER A 154 -7.01 -9.09 -8.32
N TYR A 155 -5.73 -8.82 -8.59
CA TYR A 155 -5.32 -7.84 -9.60
C TYR A 155 -5.56 -8.33 -11.03
N VAL A 156 -5.17 -9.57 -11.36
CA VAL A 156 -5.34 -10.13 -12.71
C VAL A 156 -6.81 -10.23 -13.11
N SER A 157 -7.70 -10.61 -12.17
CA SER A 157 -9.14 -10.65 -12.44
C SER A 157 -9.73 -9.27 -12.77
N LYS A 158 -9.02 -8.19 -12.50
CA LYS A 158 -9.40 -6.81 -12.78
C LYS A 158 -8.65 -6.19 -13.97
N GLY A 159 -7.88 -6.99 -14.70
CA GLY A 159 -7.19 -6.56 -15.91
C GLY A 159 -5.75 -6.07 -15.69
N PHE A 160 -5.19 -6.22 -14.49
CA PHE A 160 -3.77 -5.91 -14.28
C PHE A 160 -2.89 -6.93 -15.01
N HIS A 161 -1.86 -6.44 -15.67
CA HIS A 161 -0.83 -7.28 -16.28
C HIS A 161 0.26 -7.63 -15.28
N ILE A 162 0.79 -8.85 -15.36
CA ILE A 162 1.87 -9.30 -14.47
C ILE A 162 3.18 -8.69 -14.93
N TYR A 163 3.85 -8.01 -14.01
CA TYR A 163 5.20 -7.52 -14.18
C TYR A 163 6.09 -8.17 -13.12
N ASN A 164 7.13 -8.90 -13.55
CA ASN A 164 8.02 -9.59 -12.61
C ASN A 164 9.08 -8.62 -12.09
N CYS A 165 9.20 -8.52 -10.78
CA CYS A 165 10.25 -7.80 -10.09
C CYS A 165 11.12 -8.80 -9.32
N TYR A 166 12.46 -8.61 -9.37
CA TYR A 166 13.43 -9.43 -8.66
C TYR A 166 14.25 -8.52 -7.75
N TYR A 167 14.59 -9.00 -6.56
CA TYR A 167 15.52 -8.29 -5.69
C TYR A 167 16.65 -9.22 -5.23
N LEU A 168 17.79 -8.64 -4.86
CA LEU A 168 18.94 -9.33 -4.29
C LEU A 168 19.57 -8.42 -3.24
N SER A 169 19.70 -8.88 -2.01
CA SER A 169 20.36 -8.15 -0.92
C SER A 169 21.83 -8.54 -0.75
N LYS A 170 22.59 -7.72 -0.04
CA LYS A 170 23.96 -8.08 0.34
C LYS A 170 24.01 -9.32 1.24
N GLU A 171 22.99 -9.53 2.06
CA GLU A 171 22.87 -10.70 2.95
C GLU A 171 22.70 -11.99 2.13
N ASP A 172 21.90 -11.93 1.06
CA ASP A 172 21.66 -13.09 0.18
C ASP A 172 22.95 -13.49 -0.55
N ILE A 173 23.76 -12.53 -1.00
CA ILE A 173 25.06 -12.80 -1.63
C ILE A 173 26.01 -13.49 -0.65
N ASN A 174 26.08 -13.00 0.58
CA ASN A 174 26.96 -13.54 1.60
C ASN A 174 26.55 -14.95 2.07
N GLY A 175 25.26 -15.28 2.00
CA GLY A 175 24.73 -16.60 2.32
C GLY A 175 24.98 -17.65 1.25
N HIS A 176 25.22 -17.25 0.00
CA HIS A 176 25.51 -18.16 -1.13
C HIS A 176 27.01 -18.43 -1.34
N ILE A 177 27.90 -17.77 -0.58
CA ILE A 177 29.37 -17.94 -0.67
C ILE A 177 29.90 -18.93 0.41
N GLN A 178 29.06 -19.55 1.18
CA GLN A 178 29.37 -20.66 2.07
C GLN A 178 28.99 -21.99 1.45
#